data_bbb676756769a73f052e176f2c1e15ab
#
_entry.id   bbb676756769a73f052e176f2c1e15ab
#
_cell.length_a   1.000
_cell.length_b   1.000
_cell.length_c   1.000
_cell.angle_alpha   90.00
_cell.angle_beta   90.00
_cell.angle_gamma   90.00
#
_symmetry.space_group_name_H-M   'P 1'
#
loop_
_entity.id
_entity.type
_entity.pdbx_description
1 polymer ?
#
loop_
_entity_poly.entity_id
_entity_poly.type
_entity_poly.pdbx_seq_one_letter_code
_entity_poly.pdbx_strand_id
1 'polypeptide(L)'
;MLIGYARTSTADQIAGFEAQQRELIDHGCEKVFAEQVSSVKQRDQLEAAIDFAREGDTLVVTKLDRLARSVPDLIDIRKRLSGKGVQLHIMNMPMMNDSATAQMLETILGAVAQFEREVMLERQREGIAKAKAEGKFKGRPAMDKTKAAAIREAFKSGVKPKEIMTEFGISRASVYRIGQS
;
A
#
# COMPACT_ATOMS: atom_id res chain seq x y z
N MET A 1 21.94 -10.01 -16.51
CA MET A 1 21.60 -11.31 -15.91
C MET A 1 20.08 -11.48 -15.76
N LEU A 2 19.58 -12.72 -15.59
CA LEU A 2 18.17 -12.98 -15.28
C LEU A 2 18.01 -13.17 -13.77
N ILE A 3 17.12 -12.39 -13.16
CA ILE A 3 16.83 -12.37 -11.72
C ILE A 3 15.39 -12.83 -11.54
N GLY A 4 15.17 -13.96 -10.86
CA GLY A 4 13.85 -14.51 -10.61
C GLY A 4 13.22 -13.92 -9.34
N TYR A 5 11.89 -13.72 -9.38
CA TYR A 5 11.12 -13.43 -8.18
C TYR A 5 9.92 -14.36 -8.07
N ALA A 6 9.79 -15.02 -6.91
CA ALA A 6 8.70 -15.94 -6.59
C ALA A 6 7.97 -15.51 -5.32
N ARG A 7 6.63 -15.58 -5.31
CA ARG A 7 5.81 -15.22 -4.16
C ARG A 7 4.62 -16.17 -3.97
N THR A 8 4.33 -16.49 -2.71
CA THR A 8 3.07 -17.14 -2.33
C THR A 8 2.44 -16.44 -1.12
N SER A 9 1.13 -16.60 -0.95
CA SER A 9 0.39 -15.93 0.12
C SER A 9 0.28 -16.75 1.41
N THR A 10 0.41 -18.09 1.35
CA THR A 10 0.18 -19.00 2.47
C THR A 10 1.19 -20.15 2.51
N ALA A 11 1.47 -20.65 3.73
CA ALA A 11 2.32 -21.81 3.94
C ALA A 11 1.74 -23.11 3.30
N ASP A 12 0.43 -23.18 3.10
CA ASP A 12 -0.25 -24.33 2.52
C ASP A 12 -0.02 -24.49 1.00
N GLN A 13 0.60 -23.51 0.34
CA GLN A 13 0.94 -23.53 -1.08
C GLN A 13 2.42 -23.85 -1.35
N ILE A 14 3.07 -24.63 -0.50
CA ILE A 14 4.50 -24.95 -0.59
C ILE A 14 4.84 -25.57 -1.95
N ALA A 15 4.07 -26.56 -2.42
CA ALA A 15 4.30 -27.20 -3.70
C ALA A 15 4.24 -26.23 -4.89
N GLY A 16 3.31 -25.28 -4.87
CA GLY A 16 3.20 -24.23 -5.89
C GLY A 16 4.34 -23.21 -5.81
N PHE A 17 4.88 -22.97 -4.62
CA PHE A 17 6.01 -22.06 -4.42
C PHE A 17 7.33 -22.68 -4.93
N GLU A 18 7.58 -23.94 -4.62
CA GLU A 18 8.73 -24.68 -5.16
C GLU A 18 8.66 -24.84 -6.67
N ALA A 19 7.44 -25.05 -7.23
CA ALA A 19 7.25 -25.11 -8.66
C ALA A 19 7.62 -23.79 -9.35
N GLN A 20 7.23 -22.64 -8.79
CA GLN A 20 7.63 -21.32 -9.29
C GLN A 20 9.15 -21.15 -9.29
N GLN A 21 9.82 -21.53 -8.21
CA GLN A 21 11.27 -21.41 -8.12
C GLN A 21 11.98 -22.27 -9.16
N ARG A 22 11.53 -23.52 -9.33
CA ARG A 22 12.06 -24.43 -10.39
C ARG A 22 11.85 -23.83 -11.78
N GLU A 23 10.65 -23.35 -12.08
CA GLU A 23 10.32 -22.74 -13.37
C GLU A 23 11.22 -21.54 -13.68
N LEU A 24 11.54 -20.71 -12.68
CA LEU A 24 12.47 -19.58 -12.83
C LEU A 24 13.91 -20.04 -13.07
N ILE A 25 14.36 -21.07 -12.36
CA ILE A 25 15.71 -21.64 -12.55
C ILE A 25 15.83 -22.28 -13.93
N ASP A 26 14.82 -23.05 -14.34
CA ASP A 26 14.76 -23.71 -15.67
C ASP A 26 14.71 -22.66 -16.80
N HIS A 27 14.12 -21.49 -16.53
CA HIS A 27 14.14 -20.36 -17.47
C HIS A 27 15.51 -19.65 -17.55
N GLY A 28 16.46 -20.01 -16.71
CA GLY A 28 17.83 -19.49 -16.70
C GLY A 28 18.06 -18.35 -15.71
N CYS A 29 17.20 -18.17 -14.70
CA CYS A 29 17.46 -17.19 -13.66
C CYS A 29 18.69 -17.60 -12.83
N GLU A 30 19.69 -16.74 -12.78
CA GLU A 30 20.94 -16.96 -12.05
C GLU A 30 20.76 -16.76 -10.53
N LYS A 31 19.79 -15.94 -10.13
CA LYS A 31 19.43 -15.70 -8.74
C LYS A 31 17.91 -15.59 -8.59
N VAL A 32 17.34 -16.27 -7.59
CA VAL A 32 15.91 -16.23 -7.30
C VAL A 32 15.68 -15.67 -5.90
N PHE A 33 14.89 -14.60 -5.82
CA PHE A 33 14.36 -14.04 -4.58
C PHE A 33 12.97 -14.60 -4.35
N ALA A 34 12.75 -15.21 -3.19
CA ALA A 34 11.52 -15.93 -2.92
C ALA A 34 10.96 -15.58 -1.54
N GLU A 35 9.65 -15.31 -1.45
CA GLU A 35 9.02 -14.96 -0.19
C GLU A 35 7.61 -15.53 -0.03
N GLN A 36 7.26 -15.83 1.22
CA GLN A 36 5.93 -16.28 1.61
C GLN A 36 5.28 -15.18 2.43
N VAL A 37 4.53 -14.29 1.78
CA VAL A 37 3.92 -13.12 2.42
C VAL A 37 2.48 -12.93 1.99
N SER A 38 1.62 -12.61 2.97
CA SER A 38 0.24 -12.23 2.71
C SER A 38 0.16 -10.89 1.94
N SER A 39 -1.01 -10.61 1.38
CA SER A 39 -1.25 -9.40 0.57
C SER A 39 -1.01 -8.08 1.33
N VAL A 40 -0.98 -8.09 2.66
CA VAL A 40 -0.85 -6.88 3.51
C VAL A 40 0.59 -6.64 3.98
N LYS A 41 1.41 -7.68 4.07
CA LYS A 41 2.79 -7.55 4.57
C LYS A 41 3.74 -6.94 3.53
N GLN A 42 4.80 -6.31 4.03
CA GLN A 42 5.92 -5.81 3.23
C GLN A 42 6.58 -6.96 2.46
N ARG A 43 7.06 -6.68 1.25
CA ARG A 43 7.69 -7.66 0.34
C ARG A 43 9.21 -7.44 0.31
N ASP A 44 9.86 -7.87 1.38
CA ASP A 44 11.29 -7.63 1.59
C ASP A 44 12.15 -8.27 0.50
N GLN A 45 11.75 -9.43 -0.03
CA GLN A 45 12.49 -10.10 -1.10
C GLN A 45 12.28 -9.43 -2.46
N LEU A 46 11.11 -8.84 -2.72
CA LEU A 46 10.91 -8.03 -3.93
C LEU A 46 11.79 -6.77 -3.87
N GLU A 47 11.81 -6.08 -2.73
CA GLU A 47 12.66 -4.93 -2.54
C GLU A 47 14.14 -5.30 -2.73
N ALA A 48 14.58 -6.40 -2.12
CA ALA A 48 15.93 -6.91 -2.29
C ALA A 48 16.25 -7.28 -3.75
N ALA A 49 15.28 -7.85 -4.50
CA ALA A 49 15.46 -8.16 -5.92
C ALA A 49 15.61 -6.89 -6.76
N ILE A 50 14.78 -5.88 -6.53
CA ILE A 50 14.86 -4.59 -7.23
C ILE A 50 16.17 -3.87 -6.88
N ASP A 51 16.60 -3.90 -5.61
CA ASP A 51 17.84 -3.26 -5.18
C ASP A 51 19.07 -3.96 -5.76
N PHE A 52 19.04 -5.29 -5.83
CA PHE A 52 20.11 -6.11 -6.39
C PHE A 52 20.28 -5.92 -7.90
N ALA A 53 19.17 -5.71 -8.63
CA ALA A 53 19.16 -5.57 -10.08
C ALA A 53 19.90 -4.32 -10.54
N ARG A 54 20.65 -4.46 -11.65
CA ARG A 54 21.47 -3.41 -12.29
C ARG A 54 20.96 -3.13 -13.69
N GLU A 55 21.43 -2.03 -14.28
CA GLU A 55 21.16 -1.69 -15.68
C GLU A 55 21.52 -2.87 -16.62
N GLY A 56 20.59 -3.19 -17.52
CA GLY A 56 20.70 -4.32 -18.45
C GLY A 56 20.26 -5.67 -17.89
N ASP A 57 19.94 -5.77 -16.59
CA ASP A 57 19.36 -6.98 -16.01
C ASP A 57 17.86 -7.12 -16.38
N THR A 58 17.34 -8.32 -16.18
CA THR A 58 15.90 -8.62 -16.38
C THR A 58 15.34 -9.26 -15.12
N LEU A 59 14.30 -8.65 -14.53
CA LEU A 59 13.50 -9.27 -13.48
C LEU A 59 12.47 -10.20 -14.11
N VAL A 60 12.50 -11.48 -13.76
CA VAL A 60 11.63 -12.52 -14.30
C VAL A 60 10.63 -12.98 -13.24
N VAL A 61 9.35 -13.08 -13.62
CA VAL A 61 8.28 -13.62 -12.77
C VAL A 61 7.44 -14.60 -13.58
N THR A 62 6.93 -15.63 -12.95
CA THR A 62 6.11 -16.65 -13.63
C THR A 62 4.75 -16.08 -14.05
N LYS A 63 4.11 -15.28 -13.19
CA LYS A 63 2.78 -14.69 -13.40
C LYS A 63 2.69 -13.29 -12.80
N LEU A 64 1.82 -12.46 -13.39
CA LEU A 64 1.59 -11.09 -12.96
C LEU A 64 1.13 -10.98 -11.49
N ASP A 65 0.24 -11.87 -11.04
CA ASP A 65 -0.29 -11.88 -9.68
C ASP A 65 0.76 -12.26 -8.60
N ARG A 66 1.91 -12.79 -9.03
CA ARG A 66 3.06 -13.02 -8.16
C ARG A 66 3.86 -11.74 -7.96
N LEU A 67 3.92 -10.88 -8.96
CA LEU A 67 4.64 -9.61 -8.90
C LEU A 67 3.81 -8.51 -8.22
N ALA A 68 2.62 -8.26 -8.73
CA ALA A 68 1.81 -7.11 -8.33
C ALA A 68 0.51 -7.53 -7.64
N ARG A 69 0.07 -6.71 -6.69
CA ARG A 69 -1.19 -6.89 -5.93
C ARG A 69 -2.33 -6.07 -6.51
N SER A 70 -2.00 -5.08 -7.31
CA SER A 70 -2.94 -4.18 -7.98
C SER A 70 -2.27 -3.55 -9.20
N VAL A 71 -3.07 -2.91 -10.04
CA VAL A 71 -2.55 -2.19 -11.21
C VAL A 71 -1.63 -1.02 -10.80
N PRO A 72 -1.97 -0.18 -9.82
CA PRO A 72 -1.04 0.86 -9.35
C PRO A 72 0.29 0.29 -8.84
N ASP A 73 0.27 -0.85 -8.14
CA ASP A 73 1.46 -1.53 -7.66
C ASP A 73 2.35 -2.00 -8.82
N LEU A 74 1.75 -2.56 -9.89
CA LEU A 74 2.47 -2.94 -11.10
C LEU A 74 3.16 -1.74 -11.77
N ILE A 75 2.43 -0.64 -11.92
CA ILE A 75 2.94 0.59 -12.53
C ILE A 75 4.14 1.13 -11.72
N ASP A 76 4.04 1.14 -10.39
CA ASP A 76 5.14 1.58 -9.52
C ASP A 76 6.38 0.69 -9.66
N ILE A 77 6.21 -0.63 -9.59
CA ILE A 77 7.30 -1.59 -9.76
C ILE A 77 7.99 -1.38 -11.12
N ARG A 78 7.21 -1.30 -12.21
CA ARG A 78 7.77 -1.08 -13.56
C ARG A 78 8.52 0.24 -13.67
N LYS A 79 7.97 1.32 -13.12
CA LYS A 79 8.62 2.64 -13.10
C LYS A 79 9.97 2.58 -12.39
N ARG A 80 10.04 1.89 -11.26
CA ARG A 80 11.29 1.68 -10.50
C ARG A 80 12.31 0.86 -11.28
N LEU A 81 11.90 -0.23 -11.90
CA LEU A 81 12.75 -1.08 -12.74
C LEU A 81 13.27 -0.29 -13.95
N SER A 82 12.38 0.39 -14.68
CA SER A 82 12.74 1.22 -15.84
C SER A 82 13.70 2.36 -15.46
N GLY A 83 13.50 2.99 -14.29
CA GLY A 83 14.41 4.02 -13.75
C GLY A 83 15.82 3.50 -13.46
N LYS A 84 15.99 2.18 -13.27
CA LYS A 84 17.28 1.49 -13.13
C LYS A 84 17.79 0.87 -14.43
N GLY A 85 17.09 1.00 -15.56
CA GLY A 85 17.43 0.32 -16.81
C GLY A 85 17.23 -1.21 -16.75
N VAL A 86 16.37 -1.70 -15.84
CA VAL A 86 16.07 -3.12 -15.66
C VAL A 86 14.80 -3.46 -16.43
N GLN A 87 14.83 -4.55 -17.21
CA GLN A 87 13.65 -5.05 -17.93
C GLN A 87 12.78 -5.92 -17.02
N LEU A 88 11.47 -5.96 -17.30
CA LEU A 88 10.53 -6.88 -16.65
C LEU A 88 10.10 -7.94 -17.66
N HIS A 89 10.23 -9.22 -17.29
CA HIS A 89 9.76 -10.35 -18.07
C HIS A 89 8.70 -11.14 -17.29
N ILE A 90 7.49 -11.24 -17.83
CA ILE A 90 6.39 -12.01 -17.24
C ILE A 90 6.16 -13.22 -18.15
N MET A 91 6.48 -14.41 -17.65
CA MET A 91 6.52 -15.63 -18.48
C MET A 91 5.16 -15.97 -19.09
N ASN A 92 4.07 -15.82 -18.34
CA ASN A 92 2.72 -16.11 -18.86
C ASN A 92 2.08 -14.95 -19.65
N MET A 93 2.77 -13.81 -19.81
CA MET A 93 2.27 -12.64 -20.53
C MET A 93 3.34 -12.00 -21.43
N PRO A 94 3.75 -12.67 -22.52
CA PRO A 94 4.83 -12.18 -23.39
C PRO A 94 4.59 -10.77 -23.94
N MET A 95 3.33 -10.37 -24.14
CA MET A 95 2.96 -9.03 -24.62
C MET A 95 3.38 -7.91 -23.66
N MET A 96 3.52 -8.21 -22.36
CA MET A 96 3.99 -7.25 -21.36
C MET A 96 5.50 -7.02 -21.38
N ASN A 97 6.23 -7.83 -22.15
CA ASN A 97 7.68 -7.76 -22.26
C ASN A 97 8.12 -6.80 -23.37
N ASP A 98 7.25 -6.52 -24.36
CA ASP A 98 7.47 -5.52 -25.41
C ASP A 98 7.23 -4.11 -24.85
N SER A 99 8.21 -3.21 -24.99
CA SER A 99 8.15 -1.88 -24.40
C SER A 99 6.98 -1.03 -24.90
N ALA A 100 6.61 -1.09 -26.19
CA ALA A 100 5.53 -0.30 -26.76
C ALA A 100 4.15 -0.85 -26.36
N THR A 101 3.94 -2.16 -26.52
CA THR A 101 2.69 -2.83 -26.13
C THR A 101 2.48 -2.77 -24.61
N ALA A 102 3.55 -2.91 -23.84
CA ALA A 102 3.50 -2.80 -22.40
C ALA A 102 3.09 -1.38 -21.94
N GLN A 103 3.64 -0.31 -22.53
CA GLN A 103 3.25 1.07 -22.24
C GLN A 103 1.78 1.34 -22.58
N MET A 104 1.30 0.86 -23.72
CA MET A 104 -0.12 0.98 -24.11
C MET A 104 -1.01 0.27 -23.07
N LEU A 105 -0.67 -0.97 -22.71
CA LEU A 105 -1.45 -1.75 -21.74
C LEU A 105 -1.43 -1.10 -20.35
N GLU A 106 -0.29 -0.57 -19.91
CA GLU A 106 -0.21 0.20 -18.67
C GLU A 106 -1.09 1.44 -18.67
N THR A 107 -1.12 2.17 -19.78
CA THR A 107 -1.97 3.33 -19.91
C THR A 107 -3.45 2.96 -19.78
N ILE A 108 -3.88 1.86 -20.42
CA ILE A 108 -5.24 1.35 -20.33
C ILE A 108 -5.56 0.91 -18.89
N LEU A 109 -4.69 0.10 -18.31
CA LEU A 109 -4.87 -0.41 -16.94
C LEU A 109 -4.86 0.73 -15.92
N GLY A 110 -3.99 1.73 -16.09
CA GLY A 110 -3.95 2.93 -15.27
C GLY A 110 -5.25 3.73 -15.35
N ALA A 111 -5.80 3.92 -16.54
CA ALA A 111 -7.08 4.59 -16.74
C ALA A 111 -8.25 3.81 -16.09
N VAL A 112 -8.27 2.48 -16.22
CA VAL A 112 -9.27 1.63 -15.56
C VAL A 112 -9.17 1.73 -14.03
N ALA A 113 -7.97 1.64 -13.48
CA ALA A 113 -7.75 1.75 -12.03
C ALA A 113 -8.16 3.13 -11.48
N GLN A 114 -7.91 4.19 -12.23
CA GLN A 114 -8.36 5.54 -11.89
C GLN A 114 -9.89 5.64 -11.92
N PHE A 115 -10.52 5.13 -12.95
CA PHE A 115 -11.97 5.08 -13.06
C PHE A 115 -12.62 4.32 -11.89
N GLU A 116 -12.12 3.12 -11.57
CA GLU A 116 -12.60 2.35 -10.41
C GLU A 116 -12.47 3.12 -9.09
N ARG A 117 -11.36 3.84 -8.91
CA ARG A 117 -11.15 4.69 -7.73
C ARG A 117 -12.16 5.85 -7.67
N GLU A 118 -12.41 6.50 -8.78
CA GLU A 118 -13.38 7.61 -8.86
C GLU A 118 -14.80 7.12 -8.53
N VAL A 119 -15.22 6.00 -9.11
CA VAL A 119 -16.53 5.36 -8.81
C VAL A 119 -16.63 4.97 -7.32
N MET A 120 -15.55 4.43 -6.75
CA MET A 120 -15.53 4.08 -5.31
C MET A 120 -15.66 5.32 -4.43
N LEU A 121 -14.96 6.41 -4.74
CA LEU A 121 -15.04 7.67 -3.99
C LEU A 121 -16.43 8.31 -4.11
N GLU A 122 -17.05 8.24 -5.27
CA GLU A 122 -18.43 8.73 -5.50
C GLU A 122 -19.42 7.96 -4.63
N ARG A 123 -19.40 6.63 -4.67
CA ARG A 123 -20.24 5.78 -3.81
C ARG A 123 -19.99 6.04 -2.32
N GLN A 124 -18.75 6.27 -1.92
CA GLN A 124 -18.41 6.62 -0.54
C GLN A 124 -19.00 7.97 -0.14
N ARG A 125 -18.95 8.99 -1.01
CA ARG A 125 -19.55 10.32 -0.77
C ARG A 125 -21.07 10.21 -0.62
N GLU A 126 -21.73 9.45 -1.51
CA GLU A 126 -23.17 9.19 -1.44
C GLU A 126 -23.55 8.47 -0.13
N GLY A 127 -22.76 7.42 0.25
CA GLY A 127 -22.97 6.69 1.50
C GLY A 127 -22.83 7.58 2.73
N ILE A 128 -21.81 8.48 2.76
CA ILE A 128 -21.63 9.45 3.83
C ILE A 128 -22.79 10.46 3.86
N ALA A 129 -23.22 10.96 2.71
CA ALA A 129 -24.33 11.89 2.60
C ALA A 129 -25.62 11.27 3.14
N LYS A 130 -25.92 10.02 2.74
CA LYS A 130 -27.06 9.25 3.24
C LYS A 130 -26.97 9.01 4.75
N ALA A 131 -25.81 8.59 5.25
CA ALA A 131 -25.60 8.38 6.69
C ALA A 131 -25.76 9.67 7.52
N LYS A 132 -25.35 10.83 6.95
CA LYS A 132 -25.59 12.14 7.57
C LYS A 132 -27.07 12.51 7.59
N ALA A 133 -27.80 12.30 6.49
CA ALA A 133 -29.24 12.56 6.40
C ALA A 133 -30.03 11.67 7.37
N GLU A 134 -29.61 10.43 7.55
CA GLU A 134 -30.22 9.46 8.50
C GLU A 134 -29.75 9.66 9.96
N GLY A 135 -28.92 10.66 10.27
CA GLY A 135 -28.39 10.93 11.61
C GLY A 135 -27.43 9.85 12.15
N LYS A 136 -26.99 8.91 11.30
CA LYS A 136 -26.06 7.82 11.66
C LYS A 136 -24.62 8.27 11.75
N PHE A 137 -24.28 9.40 11.11
CA PHE A 137 -22.91 9.95 11.10
C PHE A 137 -22.67 10.77 12.37
N LYS A 138 -22.13 10.14 13.40
CA LYS A 138 -21.90 10.77 14.71
C LYS A 138 -20.61 11.56 14.82
N GLY A 139 -19.76 11.55 13.81
CA GLY A 139 -18.46 12.20 13.84
C GLY A 139 -17.50 11.61 14.88
N ARG A 140 -16.52 12.40 15.30
CA ARG A 140 -15.63 12.01 16.39
C ARG A 140 -16.43 12.02 17.70
N PRO A 141 -16.35 10.97 18.54
CA PRO A 141 -17.00 10.97 19.86
C PRO A 141 -16.64 12.23 20.64
N ALA A 142 -17.63 12.85 21.25
CA ALA A 142 -17.40 13.99 22.13
C ALA A 142 -16.52 13.54 23.32
N MET A 143 -15.66 14.44 23.78
CA MET A 143 -14.89 14.20 24.99
C MET A 143 -15.83 13.99 26.17
N ASP A 144 -15.46 13.07 27.05
CA ASP A 144 -16.18 12.83 28.29
C ASP A 144 -16.40 14.14 29.06
N LYS A 145 -17.64 14.35 29.54
CA LYS A 145 -18.04 15.59 30.21
C LYS A 145 -17.24 15.85 31.49
N THR A 146 -16.91 14.77 32.22
CA THR A 146 -16.13 14.85 33.46
C THR A 146 -14.71 15.30 33.18
N LYS A 147 -14.09 14.69 32.14
CA LYS A 147 -12.76 15.08 31.66
C LYS A 147 -12.73 16.50 31.12
N ALA A 148 -13.75 16.94 30.41
CA ALA A 148 -13.84 18.30 29.91
C ALA A 148 -14.01 19.32 31.06
N ALA A 149 -14.77 18.98 32.10
CA ALA A 149 -14.91 19.83 33.28
C ALA A 149 -13.59 19.98 34.05
N ALA A 150 -12.87 18.89 34.29
CA ALA A 150 -11.56 18.89 34.94
C ALA A 150 -10.55 19.75 34.19
N ILE A 151 -10.52 19.67 32.85
CA ILE A 151 -9.66 20.52 32.01
C ILE A 151 -10.01 22.01 32.15
N ARG A 152 -11.30 22.36 32.20
CA ARG A 152 -11.74 23.76 32.41
C ARG A 152 -11.31 24.28 33.77
N GLU A 153 -11.47 23.47 34.81
CA GLU A 153 -11.10 23.83 36.18
C GLU A 153 -9.58 24.03 36.29
N ALA A 154 -8.77 23.12 35.76
CA ALA A 154 -7.32 23.27 35.73
C ALA A 154 -6.89 24.52 34.93
N PHE A 155 -7.54 24.82 33.81
CA PHE A 155 -7.26 26.02 33.02
C PHE A 155 -7.61 27.32 33.76
N LYS A 156 -8.78 27.34 34.42
CA LYS A 156 -9.22 28.50 35.24
C LYS A 156 -8.35 28.71 36.49
N SER A 157 -7.84 27.65 37.09
CA SER A 157 -6.92 27.69 38.23
C SER A 157 -5.50 28.12 37.85
N GLY A 158 -5.24 28.44 36.56
CA GLY A 158 -3.95 28.94 36.10
C GLY A 158 -2.87 27.88 35.89
N VAL A 159 -3.24 26.58 35.84
CA VAL A 159 -2.30 25.52 35.54
C VAL A 159 -1.76 25.72 34.12
N LYS A 160 -0.46 25.57 33.95
CA LYS A 160 0.18 25.81 32.65
C LYS A 160 -0.37 24.86 31.56
N PRO A 161 -0.68 25.36 30.36
CA PRO A 161 -1.22 24.52 29.28
C PRO A 161 -0.39 23.25 28.97
N LYS A 162 0.93 23.30 29.17
CA LYS A 162 1.83 22.16 28.97
C LYS A 162 1.57 21.03 29.99
N GLU A 163 1.26 21.37 31.21
CA GLU A 163 0.94 20.42 32.29
C GLU A 163 -0.41 19.73 31.99
N ILE A 164 -1.43 20.52 31.61
CA ILE A 164 -2.76 20.04 31.22
C ILE A 164 -2.65 19.10 30.00
N MET A 165 -1.81 19.44 29.02
CA MET A 165 -1.54 18.55 27.86
C MET A 165 -0.99 17.20 28.30
N THR A 166 -0.05 17.18 29.21
CA THR A 166 0.61 15.96 29.68
C THR A 166 -0.35 15.13 30.54
N GLU A 167 -1.06 15.73 31.46
CA GLU A 167 -1.98 15.06 32.37
C GLU A 167 -3.18 14.43 31.65
N PHE A 168 -3.80 15.20 30.74
CA PHE A 168 -5.03 14.75 30.05
C PHE A 168 -4.78 14.11 28.67
N GLY A 169 -3.54 14.06 28.18
CA GLY A 169 -3.19 13.47 26.88
C GLY A 169 -3.87 14.18 25.70
N ILE A 170 -3.93 15.52 25.71
CA ILE A 170 -4.62 16.32 24.68
C ILE A 170 -3.68 17.36 24.03
N SER A 171 -4.03 17.79 22.83
CA SER A 171 -3.26 18.81 22.13
C SER A 171 -3.45 20.20 22.75
N ARG A 172 -2.47 21.09 22.55
CA ARG A 172 -2.53 22.50 23.01
C ARG A 172 -3.79 23.20 22.50
N ALA A 173 -4.16 23.00 21.25
CA ALA A 173 -5.40 23.60 20.70
C ALA A 173 -6.65 23.11 21.43
N SER A 174 -6.69 21.86 21.88
CA SER A 174 -7.80 21.31 22.66
C SER A 174 -7.86 21.92 24.07
N VAL A 175 -6.70 22.18 24.72
CA VAL A 175 -6.67 22.86 26.02
C VAL A 175 -7.34 24.22 25.95
N TYR A 176 -6.95 25.08 25.00
CA TYR A 176 -7.53 26.42 24.85
C TYR A 176 -9.02 26.35 24.44
N ARG A 177 -9.40 25.49 23.51
CA ARG A 177 -10.79 25.37 23.07
C ARG A 177 -11.73 24.96 24.22
N ILE A 178 -11.29 24.05 25.10
CA ILE A 178 -12.09 23.55 26.22
C ILE A 178 -12.04 24.50 27.42
N GLY A 179 -10.88 25.11 27.69
CA GLY A 179 -10.70 26.02 28.80
C GLY A 179 -11.43 27.36 28.64
N GLN A 180 -11.70 27.78 27.38
CA GLN A 180 -12.40 29.04 27.07
C GLN A 180 -13.91 28.82 26.82
N SER A 181 -14.39 27.57 26.74
CA SER A 181 -15.81 27.24 26.59
C SER A 181 -16.47 26.98 27.94
#